data_0c1f687fe0048bf9a3fe09009a257a25
#
_entry.id   0c1f687fe0048bf9a3fe09009a257a25
#
_cell.length_a   1.000
_cell.length_b   1.000
_cell.length_c   1.000
_cell.angle_alpha   90.00
_cell.angle_beta   90.00
_cell.angle_gamma   90.00
#
_symmetry.space_group_name_H-M   'P 1'
#
loop_
_entity.id
_entity.type
_entity.pdbx_description
1 polymer ?
#
loop_
_entity_poly.entity_id
_entity_poly.type
_entity_poly.pdbx_seq_one_letter_code
_entity_poly.pdbx_strand_id
1 'polypeptide(L)'
;RHLGETRKKKYVSFGIVTLSVVAFTIYSWLYIPLIDFTDFKPAAALQAGNAFQTPEEDMYEAYFIYEKDGTQERFALGHLPDSTWTFVTSETVLKKEYEDALVNLSFYDNDGEYHDTLAAGGKVMVISVYAPKKINEREWKRIGAFIADAQDTGFRPIILVAGTEEDIPEQYSGMTYQSDYKTLIALNRSNGGATYFSNGYLI
;
A
#
# COMPACT_ATOMS: atom_id res chain seq x y z
N ARG A 1 -7.93 48.89 -33.26
CA ARG A 1 -7.37 48.89 -31.89
C ARG A 1 -7.80 47.62 -31.10
N HIS A 2 -9.00 47.09 -31.29
CA HIS A 2 -9.54 45.91 -30.55
C HIS A 2 -8.88 44.57 -30.91
N LEU A 3 -8.37 44.37 -32.12
CA LEU A 3 -7.74 43.09 -32.53
C LEU A 3 -6.38 42.84 -31.88
N GLY A 4 -5.64 43.87 -31.49
CA GLY A 4 -4.34 43.75 -30.82
C GLY A 4 -4.45 43.35 -29.35
N GLU A 5 -5.49 43.85 -28.65
CA GLU A 5 -5.75 43.48 -27.23
C GLU A 5 -6.19 42.04 -27.06
N THR A 6 -7.01 41.52 -27.98
CA THR A 6 -7.46 40.11 -27.97
C THR A 6 -6.32 39.15 -28.24
N ARG A 7 -5.37 39.49 -29.10
CA ARG A 7 -4.15 38.68 -29.34
C ARG A 7 -3.23 38.67 -28.12
N LYS A 8 -2.97 39.83 -27.48
CA LYS A 8 -2.16 39.91 -26.27
C LYS A 8 -2.77 39.10 -25.12
N LYS A 9 -4.09 39.18 -24.91
CA LYS A 9 -4.79 38.38 -23.90
C LYS A 9 -4.65 36.88 -24.15
N LYS A 10 -4.74 36.42 -25.43
CA LYS A 10 -4.53 35.01 -25.79
C LYS A 10 -3.10 34.52 -25.50
N TYR A 11 -2.07 35.31 -25.80
CA TYR A 11 -0.69 34.94 -25.49
C TYR A 11 -0.40 34.94 -24.01
N VAL A 12 -0.97 35.87 -23.23
CA VAL A 12 -0.84 35.90 -21.79
C VAL A 12 -1.54 34.66 -21.16
N SER A 13 -2.77 34.35 -21.59
CA SER A 13 -3.51 33.18 -21.16
C SER A 13 -2.75 31.88 -21.50
N PHE A 14 -2.22 31.76 -22.71
CA PHE A 14 -1.40 30.63 -23.12
C PHE A 14 -0.14 30.49 -22.26
N GLY A 15 0.55 31.60 -21.99
CA GLY A 15 1.74 31.63 -21.11
C GLY A 15 1.43 31.15 -19.68
N ILE A 16 0.31 31.59 -19.10
CA ILE A 16 -0.13 31.16 -17.77
C ILE A 16 -0.41 29.65 -17.74
N VAL A 17 -1.19 29.15 -18.71
CA VAL A 17 -1.49 27.71 -18.80
C VAL A 17 -0.22 26.87 -18.95
N THR A 18 0.68 27.28 -19.84
CA THR A 18 1.95 26.56 -20.05
C THR A 18 2.80 26.55 -18.78
N LEU A 19 2.92 27.70 -18.09
CA LEU A 19 3.65 27.78 -16.85
C LEU A 19 3.04 26.90 -15.75
N SER A 20 1.71 26.86 -15.65
CA SER A 20 0.99 26.00 -14.70
C SER A 20 1.22 24.51 -14.97
N VAL A 21 1.19 24.10 -16.24
CA VAL A 21 1.47 22.70 -16.64
C VAL A 21 2.91 22.32 -16.30
N VAL A 22 3.88 23.18 -16.63
CA VAL A 22 5.29 22.95 -16.31
C VAL A 22 5.50 22.87 -14.79
N ALA A 23 4.94 23.80 -14.03
CA ALA A 23 5.03 23.80 -12.57
C ALA A 23 4.39 22.53 -11.97
N PHE A 24 3.22 22.11 -12.45
CA PHE A 24 2.58 20.87 -12.00
C PHE A 24 3.40 19.62 -12.36
N THR A 25 4.02 19.59 -13.56
CA THR A 25 4.89 18.47 -13.96
C THR A 25 6.13 18.39 -13.06
N ILE A 26 6.77 19.52 -12.78
CA ILE A 26 7.93 19.58 -11.88
C ILE A 26 7.51 19.17 -10.46
N TYR A 27 6.38 19.65 -9.97
CA TYR A 27 5.84 19.28 -8.67
C TYR A 27 5.59 17.76 -8.59
N SER A 28 4.90 17.18 -9.58
CA SER A 28 4.60 15.74 -9.63
C SER A 28 5.84 14.85 -9.77
N TRP A 29 6.95 15.42 -10.27
CA TRP A 29 8.22 14.70 -10.38
C TRP A 29 9.05 14.76 -9.09
N LEU A 30 8.96 15.86 -8.36
CA LEU A 30 9.73 16.09 -7.13
C LEU A 30 9.00 15.63 -5.85
N TYR A 31 7.69 15.58 -5.89
CA TYR A 31 6.85 15.30 -4.73
C TYR A 31 5.88 14.15 -5.00
N ILE A 32 5.40 13.54 -3.91
CA ILE A 32 4.31 12.56 -3.98
C ILE A 32 3.08 13.22 -4.62
N PRO A 33 2.40 12.58 -5.58
CA PRO A 33 1.20 13.13 -6.20
C PRO A 33 0.16 13.53 -5.16
N LEU A 34 -0.55 14.63 -5.42
CA LEU A 34 -1.65 15.12 -4.57
C LEU A 34 -2.79 14.10 -4.42
N ILE A 35 -2.94 13.22 -5.41
CA ILE A 35 -3.90 12.12 -5.38
C ILE A 35 -3.09 10.83 -5.53
N ASP A 36 -3.06 10.06 -4.46
CA ASP A 36 -2.45 8.73 -4.46
C ASP A 36 -3.51 7.69 -4.82
N PHE A 37 -3.30 7.03 -5.96
CA PHE A 37 -4.15 5.93 -6.45
C PHE A 37 -3.58 4.56 -6.07
N THR A 38 -2.52 4.50 -5.27
CA THR A 38 -1.98 3.23 -4.78
C THR A 38 -2.83 2.70 -3.63
N ASP A 39 -2.77 1.39 -3.43
CA ASP A 39 -3.47 0.74 -2.30
C ASP A 39 -2.77 1.05 -0.97
N PHE A 40 -1.46 1.39 -1.01
CA PHE A 40 -0.66 1.72 0.17
C PHE A 40 -0.89 3.16 0.62
N LYS A 41 -1.94 3.38 1.41
CA LYS A 41 -2.29 4.68 2.01
C LYS A 41 -2.04 4.65 3.52
N PRO A 42 -1.85 5.81 4.16
CA PRO A 42 -1.83 5.88 5.63
C PRO A 42 -3.04 5.16 6.24
N ALA A 43 -2.79 4.36 7.26
CA ALA A 43 -3.76 3.47 7.91
C ALA A 43 -4.23 2.27 7.07
N ALA A 44 -3.69 2.03 5.86
CA ALA A 44 -3.92 0.76 5.16
C ALA A 44 -3.36 -0.41 5.97
N ALA A 45 -4.11 -1.50 6.04
CA ALA A 45 -3.71 -2.72 6.75
C ALA A 45 -3.21 -3.79 5.78
N LEU A 46 -2.11 -4.46 6.13
CA LEU A 46 -1.57 -5.57 5.35
C LEU A 46 -2.45 -6.82 5.47
N GLN A 47 -2.72 -7.45 4.35
CA GLN A 47 -3.43 -8.73 4.26
C GLN A 47 -2.48 -9.91 4.47
N ALA A 48 -1.71 -9.93 5.54
CA ALA A 48 -0.74 -10.98 5.78
C ALA A 48 -1.13 -11.81 6.99
N GLY A 49 -1.66 -12.99 6.76
CA GLY A 49 -1.89 -14.01 7.80
C GLY A 49 -2.54 -13.47 9.08
N ASN A 50 -1.96 -13.75 10.23
CA ASN A 50 -2.45 -13.33 11.55
C ASN A 50 -2.06 -11.89 11.93
N ALA A 51 -1.69 -11.07 10.98
CA ALA A 51 -1.16 -9.73 11.23
C ALA A 51 -2.20 -8.69 11.61
N PHE A 52 -3.46 -8.98 11.44
CA PHE A 52 -4.54 -8.11 11.88
C PHE A 52 -4.66 -8.18 13.40
N GLN A 53 -4.34 -7.08 14.06
CA GLN A 53 -4.62 -6.92 15.50
C GLN A 53 -6.08 -6.59 15.79
N THR A 54 -6.84 -6.23 14.78
CA THR A 54 -8.29 -6.18 14.89
C THR A 54 -8.76 -7.62 14.96
N PRO A 55 -9.52 -8.04 15.99
CA PRO A 55 -10.09 -9.37 16.04
C PRO A 55 -10.79 -9.66 14.72
N GLU A 56 -10.51 -10.81 14.12
CA GLU A 56 -11.07 -11.20 12.82
C GLU A 56 -12.60 -11.08 12.83
N GLU A 57 -13.21 -11.31 13.99
CA GLU A 57 -14.64 -11.16 14.25
C GLU A 57 -15.15 -9.72 14.02
N ASP A 58 -14.36 -8.70 14.31
CA ASP A 58 -14.76 -7.29 14.15
C ASP A 58 -14.66 -6.79 12.71
N MET A 59 -13.92 -7.49 11.85
CA MET A 59 -13.74 -7.13 10.43
C MET A 59 -14.85 -7.66 9.54
N TYR A 60 -15.58 -8.68 9.97
CA TYR A 60 -16.58 -9.37 9.18
C TYR A 60 -17.98 -9.21 9.77
N GLU A 61 -18.97 -9.23 8.89
CA GLU A 61 -20.37 -9.32 9.24
C GLU A 61 -20.93 -10.65 8.75
N ALA A 62 -21.64 -11.33 9.64
CA ALA A 62 -22.35 -12.55 9.30
C ALA A 62 -23.78 -12.24 8.89
N TYR A 63 -24.17 -12.73 7.73
CA TYR A 63 -25.53 -12.66 7.23
C TYR A 63 -26.11 -14.05 7.08
N PHE A 64 -27.41 -14.15 7.34
CA PHE A 64 -28.18 -15.38 7.27
C PHE A 64 -29.21 -15.27 6.14
N ILE A 65 -29.20 -16.21 5.24
CA ILE A 65 -30.13 -16.25 4.11
C ILE A 65 -31.29 -17.18 4.48
N TYR A 66 -32.44 -16.62 4.48
CA TYR A 66 -33.70 -17.35 4.71
C TYR A 66 -34.57 -17.29 3.48
N GLU A 67 -35.43 -18.31 3.33
CA GLU A 67 -36.38 -18.44 2.21
C GLU A 67 -37.81 -18.49 2.73
N LYS A 68 -38.67 -17.77 2.04
CA LYS A 68 -40.12 -17.84 2.23
C LYS A 68 -40.85 -17.67 0.88
N ASP A 69 -41.77 -18.56 0.58
CA ASP A 69 -42.57 -18.55 -0.65
C ASP A 69 -41.70 -18.49 -1.94
N GLY A 70 -40.54 -19.15 -1.94
CA GLY A 70 -39.59 -19.14 -3.05
C GLY A 70 -38.74 -17.87 -3.20
N THR A 71 -38.83 -16.94 -2.26
CA THR A 71 -38.03 -15.73 -2.23
C THR A 71 -36.96 -15.83 -1.12
N GLN A 72 -35.70 -15.60 -1.49
CA GLN A 72 -34.60 -15.57 -0.53
C GLN A 72 -34.28 -14.11 -0.13
N GLU A 73 -34.11 -13.89 1.18
CA GLU A 73 -33.71 -12.62 1.73
C GLU A 73 -32.56 -12.80 2.72
N ARG A 74 -31.81 -11.71 2.89
CA ARG A 74 -30.60 -11.65 3.68
C ARG A 74 -30.85 -10.89 4.98
N PHE A 75 -30.52 -11.51 6.11
CA PHE A 75 -30.74 -10.97 7.45
C PHE A 75 -29.45 -10.89 8.24
N ALA A 76 -29.25 -9.79 8.97
CA ALA A 76 -28.16 -9.64 9.93
C ALA A 76 -28.51 -10.38 11.24
N LEU A 77 -27.49 -10.80 12.00
CA LEU A 77 -27.65 -11.54 13.26
C LEU A 77 -28.62 -10.88 14.25
N GLY A 78 -28.64 -9.56 14.33
CA GLY A 78 -29.52 -8.81 15.21
C GLY A 78 -30.97 -8.65 14.71
N HIS A 79 -31.28 -9.07 13.48
CA HIS A 79 -32.58 -8.86 12.83
C HIS A 79 -33.01 -10.11 12.07
N LEU A 80 -33.00 -11.26 12.75
CA LEU A 80 -33.42 -12.52 12.16
C LEU A 80 -34.96 -12.53 11.95
N PRO A 81 -35.45 -13.17 10.88
CA PRO A 81 -36.88 -13.27 10.60
C PRO A 81 -37.60 -14.20 11.59
N ASP A 82 -38.91 -14.14 11.54
CA ASP A 82 -39.75 -15.01 12.37
C ASP A 82 -39.76 -16.48 11.87
N SER A 83 -40.44 -17.37 12.61
CA SER A 83 -40.48 -18.82 12.36
C SER A 83 -41.19 -19.22 11.05
N THR A 84 -41.72 -18.27 10.27
CA THR A 84 -42.32 -18.54 8.95
C THR A 84 -41.29 -18.63 7.84
N TRP A 85 -40.04 -18.24 8.11
CA TRP A 85 -38.91 -18.31 7.20
C TRP A 85 -38.05 -19.56 7.44
N THR A 86 -37.57 -20.15 6.40
CA THR A 86 -36.71 -21.34 6.46
C THR A 86 -35.25 -20.91 6.23
N PHE A 87 -34.35 -21.29 7.14
CA PHE A 87 -32.91 -21.04 6.98
C PHE A 87 -32.37 -21.83 5.79
N VAL A 88 -31.61 -21.17 4.92
CA VAL A 88 -30.96 -21.76 3.75
C VAL A 88 -29.44 -21.89 3.98
N THR A 89 -28.78 -20.80 4.27
CA THR A 89 -27.30 -20.74 4.48
C THR A 89 -26.91 -19.48 5.22
N SER A 90 -25.63 -19.40 5.60
CA SER A 90 -25.02 -18.16 6.10
C SER A 90 -23.82 -17.78 5.24
N GLU A 91 -23.55 -16.49 5.14
CA GLU A 91 -22.38 -15.95 4.49
C GLU A 91 -21.69 -14.93 5.42
N THR A 92 -20.40 -14.89 5.32
CA THR A 92 -19.58 -13.90 6.06
C THR A 92 -18.98 -12.95 5.03
N VAL A 93 -19.20 -11.67 5.23
CA VAL A 93 -18.75 -10.61 4.30
C VAL A 93 -17.84 -9.64 5.05
N LEU A 94 -16.74 -9.27 4.41
CA LEU A 94 -15.86 -8.23 4.93
C LEU A 94 -16.65 -6.90 4.99
N LYS A 95 -16.59 -6.22 6.14
CA LYS A 95 -17.23 -4.91 6.26
C LYS A 95 -16.63 -3.93 5.26
N LYS A 96 -17.47 -3.11 4.67
CA LYS A 96 -17.09 -2.16 3.61
C LYS A 96 -15.96 -1.20 4.01
N GLU A 97 -15.86 -0.87 5.28
CA GLU A 97 -14.80 -0.01 5.83
C GLU A 97 -13.40 -0.64 5.74
N TYR A 98 -13.32 -1.98 5.61
CA TYR A 98 -12.06 -2.72 5.48
C TYR A 98 -11.77 -3.16 4.05
N GLU A 99 -12.74 -3.10 3.15
CA GLU A 99 -12.61 -3.55 1.77
C GLU A 99 -11.51 -2.79 1.00
N ASP A 100 -11.42 -1.46 1.23
CA ASP A 100 -10.42 -0.58 0.62
C ASP A 100 -9.12 -0.43 1.44
N ALA A 101 -9.07 -1.02 2.65
CA ALA A 101 -7.95 -0.87 3.58
C ALA A 101 -6.97 -2.04 3.55
N LEU A 102 -7.36 -3.17 2.95
CA LEU A 102 -6.53 -4.37 2.90
C LEU A 102 -5.61 -4.33 1.68
N VAL A 103 -4.30 -4.33 1.92
CA VAL A 103 -3.29 -4.37 0.87
C VAL A 103 -2.43 -5.61 0.98
N ASN A 104 -2.10 -6.18 -0.16
CA ASN A 104 -1.20 -7.33 -0.23
C ASN A 104 0.24 -6.86 -0.42
N LEU A 105 1.11 -7.19 0.54
CA LEU A 105 2.55 -7.02 0.44
C LEU A 105 3.18 -8.41 0.54
N SER A 106 3.45 -9.01 -0.61
CA SER A 106 4.01 -10.36 -0.69
C SER A 106 5.49 -10.33 -1.02
N PHE A 107 6.28 -11.09 -0.27
CA PHE A 107 7.71 -11.22 -0.48
C PHE A 107 8.24 -12.57 0.03
N TYR A 108 9.32 -13.03 -0.57
CA TYR A 108 9.88 -14.35 -0.36
C TYR A 108 11.42 -14.30 -0.31
N ASP A 109 12.02 -15.31 0.30
CA ASP A 109 13.47 -15.47 0.34
C ASP A 109 14.02 -16.16 -0.92
N ASN A 110 15.32 -16.47 -0.92
CA ASN A 110 15.98 -17.13 -2.04
C ASN A 110 15.54 -18.59 -2.24
N ASP A 111 14.97 -19.22 -1.23
CA ASP A 111 14.40 -20.57 -1.29
C ASP A 111 12.96 -20.57 -1.79
N GLY A 112 12.37 -19.39 -1.98
CA GLY A 112 11.00 -19.18 -2.42
C GLY A 112 9.97 -19.28 -1.30
N GLU A 113 10.38 -19.26 -0.04
CA GLU A 113 9.50 -19.26 1.10
C GLU A 113 8.95 -17.84 1.37
N TYR A 114 7.63 -17.73 1.55
CA TYR A 114 6.96 -16.45 1.77
C TYR A 114 7.08 -16.00 3.23
N HIS A 115 7.40 -14.72 3.40
CA HIS A 115 7.63 -14.09 4.70
C HIS A 115 6.73 -12.88 4.96
N ASP A 116 5.58 -12.79 4.31
CA ASP A 116 4.65 -11.65 4.34
C ASP A 116 4.29 -11.21 5.77
N THR A 117 4.20 -12.17 6.71
CA THR A 117 3.91 -11.92 8.12
C THR A 117 4.97 -11.09 8.84
N LEU A 118 6.21 -11.04 8.31
CA LEU A 118 7.26 -10.23 8.92
C LEU A 118 6.96 -8.73 8.86
N ALA A 119 6.33 -8.24 7.78
CA ALA A 119 5.95 -6.84 7.64
C ALA A 119 4.74 -6.46 8.51
N ALA A 120 3.96 -7.46 8.89
CA ALA A 120 2.70 -7.31 9.58
C ALA A 120 2.83 -7.36 11.11
N GLY A 121 3.95 -7.82 11.65
CA GLY A 121 4.18 -7.97 13.09
C GLY A 121 5.10 -6.90 13.67
N GLY A 122 4.64 -6.18 14.71
CA GLY A 122 5.43 -5.19 15.42
C GLY A 122 5.73 -3.92 14.62
N LYS A 123 6.86 -3.28 14.89
CA LYS A 123 7.33 -2.10 14.16
C LYS A 123 8.30 -2.53 13.06
N VAL A 124 7.97 -2.29 11.81
CA VAL A 124 8.78 -2.69 10.66
C VAL A 124 8.99 -1.50 9.73
N MET A 125 10.24 -1.33 9.28
CA MET A 125 10.59 -0.42 8.20
C MET A 125 10.91 -1.23 6.95
N VAL A 126 10.15 -1.01 5.89
CA VAL A 126 10.35 -1.64 4.58
C VAL A 126 11.07 -0.67 3.65
N ILE A 127 12.21 -1.08 3.10
CA ILE A 127 12.93 -0.33 2.08
C ILE A 127 12.60 -0.95 0.72
N SER A 128 12.04 -0.15 -0.19
CA SER A 128 11.66 -0.59 -1.54
C SER A 128 12.80 -0.37 -2.53
N VAL A 129 13.40 -1.45 -3.04
CA VAL A 129 14.47 -1.43 -4.04
C VAL A 129 13.98 -2.05 -5.34
N TYR A 130 13.21 -1.30 -6.12
CA TYR A 130 12.65 -1.79 -7.37
C TYR A 130 13.61 -1.72 -8.58
N ALA A 131 14.74 -1.04 -8.45
CA ALA A 131 15.80 -0.98 -9.47
C ALA A 131 17.19 -0.94 -8.80
N PRO A 132 17.68 -2.07 -8.26
CA PRO A 132 18.91 -2.12 -7.45
C PRO A 132 20.12 -1.59 -8.21
N LYS A 133 20.27 -1.93 -9.49
CA LYS A 133 21.38 -1.49 -10.36
C LYS A 133 21.44 0.03 -10.59
N LYS A 134 20.39 0.75 -10.26
CA LYS A 134 20.34 2.22 -10.35
C LYS A 134 20.71 2.91 -9.04
N ILE A 135 20.88 2.18 -7.95
CA ILE A 135 21.28 2.72 -6.66
C ILE A 135 22.80 2.78 -6.61
N ASN A 136 23.34 3.97 -6.46
CA ASN A 136 24.79 4.19 -6.33
C ASN A 136 25.26 4.09 -4.87
N GLU A 137 26.58 4.10 -4.65
CA GLU A 137 27.18 3.95 -3.31
C GLU A 137 26.72 5.04 -2.30
N ARG A 138 26.47 6.25 -2.77
CA ARG A 138 25.98 7.34 -1.91
C ARG A 138 24.56 7.09 -1.45
N GLU A 139 23.73 6.52 -2.32
CA GLU A 139 22.36 6.15 -1.99
C GLU A 139 22.33 4.95 -1.05
N TRP A 140 23.18 3.94 -1.26
CA TRP A 140 23.37 2.84 -0.31
C TRP A 140 23.83 3.31 1.07
N LYS A 141 24.72 4.29 1.12
CA LYS A 141 25.10 4.93 2.40
C LYS A 141 23.91 5.58 3.11
N ARG A 142 23.04 6.24 2.34
CA ARG A 142 21.81 6.85 2.89
C ARG A 142 20.84 5.81 3.39
N ILE A 143 20.66 4.73 2.64
CA ILE A 143 19.83 3.58 3.06
C ILE A 143 20.39 3.00 4.37
N GLY A 144 21.70 2.82 4.48
CA GLY A 144 22.33 2.36 5.72
C GLY A 144 22.09 3.29 6.92
N ALA A 145 22.07 4.60 6.70
CA ALA A 145 21.73 5.55 7.76
C ALA A 145 20.26 5.42 8.20
N PHE A 146 19.32 5.23 7.26
CA PHE A 146 17.92 4.97 7.58
C PHE A 146 17.73 3.66 8.36
N ILE A 147 18.48 2.60 7.98
CA ILE A 147 18.45 1.33 8.70
C ILE A 147 18.89 1.50 10.15
N ALA A 148 20.00 2.21 10.38
CA ALA A 148 20.52 2.46 11.72
C ALA A 148 19.54 3.28 12.58
N ASP A 149 18.99 4.36 12.04
CA ASP A 149 18.00 5.21 12.72
C ASP A 149 16.72 4.43 13.06
N ALA A 150 16.25 3.59 12.14
CA ALA A 150 15.09 2.74 12.36
C ALA A 150 15.33 1.73 13.49
N GLN A 151 16.50 1.10 13.53
CA GLN A 151 16.87 0.16 14.59
C GLN A 151 16.94 0.85 15.95
N ASP A 152 17.53 2.06 16.01
CA ASP A 152 17.62 2.86 17.23
C ASP A 152 16.22 3.27 17.75
N THR A 153 15.25 3.42 16.87
CA THR A 153 13.85 3.73 17.21
C THR A 153 12.95 2.49 17.41
N GLY A 154 13.55 1.30 17.36
CA GLY A 154 12.89 0.03 17.61
C GLY A 154 12.11 -0.54 16.44
N PHE A 155 12.40 -0.07 15.21
CA PHE A 155 11.87 -0.70 14.00
C PHE A 155 12.81 -1.82 13.53
N ARG A 156 12.23 -2.90 13.04
CA ARG A 156 12.94 -3.95 12.33
C ARG A 156 13.03 -3.57 10.85
N PRO A 157 14.24 -3.32 10.30
CA PRO A 157 14.39 -3.04 8.88
C PRO A 157 14.31 -4.31 8.06
N ILE A 158 13.63 -4.25 6.90
CA ILE A 158 13.66 -5.25 5.84
C ILE A 158 13.85 -4.54 4.49
N ILE A 159 14.56 -5.16 3.58
CA ILE A 159 14.77 -4.67 2.22
C ILE A 159 14.00 -5.56 1.27
N LEU A 160 13.10 -4.99 0.50
CA LEU A 160 12.39 -5.69 -0.56
C LEU A 160 12.99 -5.30 -1.91
N VAL A 161 13.43 -6.28 -2.68
CA VAL A 161 14.10 -6.07 -3.96
C VAL A 161 13.30 -6.68 -5.12
N ALA A 162 13.15 -5.91 -6.19
CA ALA A 162 12.69 -6.46 -7.48
C ALA A 162 13.91 -6.88 -8.31
N GLY A 163 14.44 -8.05 -8.02
CA GLY A 163 15.66 -8.59 -8.59
C GLY A 163 16.18 -9.75 -7.76
N THR A 164 17.48 -9.95 -7.81
CA THR A 164 18.16 -10.97 -7.01
C THR A 164 18.91 -10.32 -5.84
N GLU A 165 19.18 -11.09 -4.81
CA GLU A 165 19.97 -10.65 -3.66
C GLU A 165 21.39 -10.24 -4.07
N GLU A 166 21.94 -10.83 -5.14
CA GLU A 166 23.26 -10.50 -5.70
C GLU A 166 23.39 -9.03 -6.15
N ASP A 167 22.26 -8.36 -6.42
CA ASP A 167 22.22 -6.94 -6.77
C ASP A 167 22.28 -6.01 -5.53
N ILE A 168 22.31 -6.58 -4.32
CA ILE A 168 22.28 -5.86 -3.04
C ILE A 168 23.66 -6.01 -2.35
N PRO A 169 24.16 -4.96 -1.65
CA PRO A 169 25.40 -5.10 -0.89
C PRO A 169 25.31 -6.23 0.16
N GLU A 170 26.32 -7.08 0.21
CA GLU A 170 26.38 -8.30 1.05
C GLU A 170 26.02 -8.05 2.52
N GLN A 171 26.36 -6.88 3.05
CA GLN A 171 26.03 -6.48 4.43
C GLN A 171 24.52 -6.43 4.73
N TYR A 172 23.65 -6.42 3.71
CA TYR A 172 22.20 -6.36 3.85
C TYR A 172 21.50 -7.69 3.48
N SER A 173 22.24 -8.72 3.05
CA SER A 173 21.66 -9.99 2.59
C SER A 173 20.72 -10.61 3.64
N GLY A 174 21.08 -10.60 4.91
CA GLY A 174 20.28 -11.19 5.99
C GLY A 174 18.96 -10.46 6.30
N MET A 175 18.65 -9.35 5.65
CA MET A 175 17.39 -8.63 5.78
C MET A 175 16.72 -8.34 4.43
N THR A 176 17.19 -9.01 3.36
CA THR A 176 16.71 -8.80 1.99
C THR A 176 15.78 -9.93 1.57
N TYR A 177 14.67 -9.56 0.94
CA TYR A 177 13.67 -10.46 0.38
C TYR A 177 13.29 -10.00 -1.02
N GLN A 178 12.82 -10.92 -1.84
CA GLN A 178 12.36 -10.63 -3.19
C GLN A 178 10.88 -10.28 -3.21
N SER A 179 10.50 -9.30 -4.03
CA SER A 179 9.11 -8.90 -4.22
C SER A 179 8.85 -8.42 -5.64
N ASP A 180 7.59 -8.30 -6.00
CA ASP A 180 7.18 -7.83 -7.33
C ASP A 180 7.49 -6.34 -7.53
N TYR A 181 8.00 -6.02 -8.72
CA TYR A 181 8.36 -4.65 -9.13
C TYR A 181 7.20 -3.65 -8.99
N LYS A 182 5.98 -4.04 -9.39
CA LYS A 182 4.81 -3.16 -9.34
C LYS A 182 4.39 -2.90 -7.91
N THR A 183 4.44 -3.92 -7.08
CA THR A 183 4.18 -3.81 -5.63
C THR A 183 5.15 -2.85 -4.98
N LEU A 184 6.44 -2.94 -5.28
CA LEU A 184 7.45 -2.05 -4.70
C LEU A 184 7.29 -0.59 -5.12
N ILE A 185 6.95 -0.31 -6.39
CA ILE A 185 6.65 1.06 -6.85
C ILE A 185 5.35 1.58 -6.23
N ALA A 186 4.34 0.74 -6.05
CA ALA A 186 3.10 1.12 -5.39
C ALA A 186 3.33 1.44 -3.91
N LEU A 187 4.17 0.63 -3.23
CA LEU A 187 4.53 0.83 -1.84
C LEU A 187 5.34 2.11 -1.63
N ASN A 188 6.36 2.33 -2.47
CA ASN A 188 7.17 3.54 -2.40
C ASN A 188 7.74 3.88 -3.78
N ARG A 189 7.41 5.07 -4.29
CA ARG A 189 7.87 5.53 -5.61
C ARG A 189 9.35 5.89 -5.66
N SER A 190 9.99 6.07 -4.49
CA SER A 190 11.41 6.33 -4.41
C SER A 190 12.17 5.01 -4.38
N ASN A 191 13.07 4.78 -5.34
CA ASN A 191 13.96 3.62 -5.32
C ASN A 191 14.93 3.76 -4.13
N GLY A 192 14.86 2.83 -3.18
CA GLY A 192 15.53 2.93 -1.88
C GLY A 192 14.78 3.80 -0.86
N GLY A 193 13.48 4.07 -1.09
CA GLY A 193 12.63 4.77 -0.13
C GLY A 193 12.15 3.85 0.99
N ALA A 194 11.95 4.43 2.18
CA ALA A 194 11.48 3.73 3.37
C ALA A 194 9.97 3.93 3.57
N THR A 195 9.30 2.85 3.97
CA THR A 195 7.88 2.83 4.34
C THR A 195 7.77 2.15 5.71
N TYR A 196 6.97 2.72 6.60
CA TYR A 196 6.89 2.27 7.98
C TYR A 196 5.55 1.60 8.27
N PHE A 197 5.62 0.47 8.98
CA PHE A 197 4.45 -0.28 9.44
C PHE A 197 4.49 -0.43 10.96
N SER A 198 3.34 -0.38 11.58
CA SER A 198 3.14 -0.71 12.98
C SER A 198 2.02 -1.73 13.10
N ASN A 199 2.35 -2.95 13.51
CA ASN A 199 1.41 -4.06 13.63
C ASN A 199 0.57 -4.28 12.35
N GLY A 200 1.23 -4.23 11.20
CA GLY A 200 0.61 -4.40 9.89
C GLY A 200 -0.10 -3.16 9.32
N TYR A 201 -0.17 -2.07 10.05
CA TYR A 201 -0.73 -0.82 9.57
C TYR A 201 0.35 0.11 9.05
N LEU A 202 0.12 0.71 7.90
CA LEU A 202 1.00 1.73 7.32
C LEU A 202 0.84 3.04 8.11
N ILE A 203 1.97 3.61 8.57
CA ILE A 203 2.02 4.82 9.40
C ILE A 203 2.84 5.95 8.76
#